data_2cd462a51cc0991e199492c5983f3aab
#
_entry.id   2cd462a51cc0991e199492c5983f3aab
#
_cell.length_a   1.000
_cell.length_b   1.000
_cell.length_c   1.000
_cell.angle_alpha   90.00
_cell.angle_beta   90.00
_cell.angle_gamma   90.00
#
_symmetry.space_group_name_H-M   'P 1'
#
loop_
_entity.id
_entity.type
_entity.pdbx_description
1 polymer ?
#
loop_
_entity_poly.entity_id
_entity_poly.type
_entity_poly.pdbx_seq_one_letter_code
_entity_poly.pdbx_strand_id
1 'polypeptide(L)'
;MNRKRRNGSRVIAALLLFSILQIGLQVGLAEPNNPTDPVVVPQQVVARLTTRNNQPITVNGLSANTGASILTGATIETGADQSATVNLGPLGTLDIAPNTKLVLTYDDQGNVKAVLVYGCAVLTAKKKTNGEIATEQGTAGKTDPAAGGVLNVCFPQGAAAPTVNTGVAAGGAATGGGGGGGLFGLGTAATIAIFGGIGAAALTPLFFQDNPSGSNP
;
A
#
# COMPACT_ATOMS: atom_id res chain seq x y z
N MET A 1 -7.48 81.00 35.66
CA MET A 1 -6.88 79.70 35.57
C MET A 1 -7.86 78.71 34.88
N ASN A 2 -7.85 78.42 33.54
CA ASN A 2 -8.61 77.31 32.91
C ASN A 2 -8.39 77.22 31.40
N ARG A 3 -7.24 77.63 30.85
CA ARG A 3 -6.92 77.52 29.41
C ARG A 3 -6.21 76.19 29.04
N LYS A 4 -5.72 75.48 30.00
CA LYS A 4 -4.89 74.26 29.75
C LYS A 4 -5.66 72.95 29.54
N ARG A 5 -6.96 72.93 29.94
CA ARG A 5 -7.79 71.69 29.82
C ARG A 5 -8.48 71.56 28.42
N ARG A 6 -8.63 72.63 27.65
CA ARG A 6 -9.33 72.57 26.34
C ARG A 6 -8.50 71.97 25.20
N ASN A 7 -7.14 72.03 25.31
CA ASN A 7 -6.30 71.51 24.23
C ASN A 7 -6.12 70.00 24.28
N GLY A 8 -6.18 69.38 25.48
CA GLY A 8 -6.08 67.93 25.60
C GLY A 8 -7.24 67.14 24.99
N SER A 9 -8.48 67.72 25.11
CA SER A 9 -9.65 67.06 24.54
C SER A 9 -9.68 67.09 22.99
N ARG A 10 -9.12 68.14 22.38
CA ARG A 10 -9.03 68.23 20.91
C ARG A 10 -7.98 67.29 20.33
N VAL A 11 -6.87 67.07 21.06
CA VAL A 11 -5.81 66.13 20.65
C VAL A 11 -6.30 64.68 20.75
N ILE A 12 -7.04 64.35 21.83
CA ILE A 12 -7.63 62.98 21.98
C ILE A 12 -8.68 62.72 20.90
N ALA A 13 -9.54 63.68 20.59
CA ALA A 13 -10.52 63.54 19.52
C ALA A 13 -9.88 63.41 18.11
N ALA A 14 -8.77 64.09 17.85
CA ALA A 14 -8.04 63.96 16.59
C ALA A 14 -7.34 62.61 16.47
N LEU A 15 -6.78 62.04 17.57
CA LEU A 15 -6.16 60.73 17.58
C LEU A 15 -7.18 59.59 17.40
N LEU A 16 -8.37 59.73 18.00
CA LEU A 16 -9.44 58.75 17.80
C LEU A 16 -9.99 58.74 16.37
N LEU A 17 -10.15 59.89 15.74
CA LEU A 17 -10.57 60.02 14.35
C LEU A 17 -9.52 59.42 13.39
N PHE A 18 -8.22 59.60 13.67
CA PHE A 18 -7.15 59.04 12.85
C PHE A 18 -7.08 57.51 12.95
N SER A 19 -7.35 56.91 14.14
CA SER A 19 -7.41 55.48 14.34
C SER A 19 -8.58 54.81 13.60
N ILE A 20 -9.73 55.47 13.50
CA ILE A 20 -10.91 54.97 12.78
C ILE A 20 -10.67 55.01 11.25
N LEU A 21 -9.93 56.00 10.76
CA LEU A 21 -9.61 56.14 9.35
C LEU A 21 -8.66 55.04 8.85
N GLN A 22 -7.81 54.46 9.72
CA GLN A 22 -6.91 53.40 9.34
C GLN A 22 -7.59 52.02 9.22
N ILE A 23 -8.71 51.80 9.89
CA ILE A 23 -9.48 50.54 9.82
C ILE A 23 -10.22 50.45 8.47
N GLY A 24 -10.58 51.56 7.86
CA GLY A 24 -11.29 51.60 6.58
C GLY A 24 -10.44 51.32 5.35
N LEU A 25 -9.10 51.37 5.45
CA LEU A 25 -8.22 51.23 4.29
C LEU A 25 -7.74 49.80 4.03
N GLN A 26 -8.06 48.84 4.91
CA GLN A 26 -7.64 47.44 4.73
C GLN A 26 -8.69 46.54 4.04
N VAL A 27 -9.85 47.08 3.68
CA VAL A 27 -10.94 46.28 3.07
C VAL A 27 -10.89 46.31 1.52
N GLY A 28 -9.86 46.89 0.93
CA GLY A 28 -9.85 47.20 -0.50
C GLY A 28 -8.93 46.40 -1.41
N LEU A 29 -8.18 45.41 -0.92
CA LEU A 29 -7.30 44.58 -1.74
C LEU A 29 -7.57 43.07 -1.56
N ALA A 30 -8.84 42.69 -1.55
CA ALA A 30 -9.19 41.35 -1.99
C ALA A 30 -9.00 41.35 -3.51
N GLU A 31 -7.84 40.87 -3.99
CA GLU A 31 -7.68 40.50 -5.38
C GLU A 31 -8.84 39.60 -5.77
N PRO A 32 -9.56 39.86 -6.86
CA PRO A 32 -10.53 38.89 -7.35
C PRO A 32 -9.75 37.61 -7.65
N ASN A 33 -9.97 36.60 -6.82
CA ASN A 33 -9.52 35.26 -7.11
C ASN A 33 -9.98 34.92 -8.51
N ASN A 34 -9.04 34.96 -9.45
CA ASN A 34 -9.28 34.61 -10.83
C ASN A 34 -9.75 33.14 -10.83
N PRO A 35 -11.00 32.80 -11.20
CA PRO A 35 -11.53 31.44 -11.08
C PRO A 35 -11.00 30.49 -12.18
N THR A 36 -9.81 30.79 -12.73
CA THR A 36 -9.31 30.07 -13.93
C THR A 36 -8.21 29.09 -13.64
N ASP A 37 -7.67 29.04 -12.42
CA ASP A 37 -6.81 27.91 -12.05
C ASP A 37 -7.69 26.80 -11.47
N PRO A 38 -7.81 25.66 -12.17
CA PRO A 38 -8.45 24.49 -11.57
C PRO A 38 -7.62 24.12 -10.33
N VAL A 39 -8.22 24.29 -9.16
CA VAL A 39 -7.67 23.73 -7.93
C VAL A 39 -7.61 22.23 -8.18
N VAL A 40 -6.44 21.74 -8.55
CA VAL A 40 -6.16 20.31 -8.63
C VAL A 40 -6.22 19.80 -7.19
N VAL A 41 -7.42 19.41 -6.78
CA VAL A 41 -7.60 18.68 -5.51
C VAL A 41 -6.88 17.36 -5.71
N PRO A 42 -5.82 17.06 -4.96
CA PRO A 42 -5.16 15.75 -5.06
C PRO A 42 -6.22 14.68 -4.81
N GLN A 43 -6.48 13.84 -5.82
CA GLN A 43 -7.40 12.73 -5.70
C GLN A 43 -6.74 11.70 -4.76
N GLN A 44 -7.14 11.76 -3.51
CA GLN A 44 -6.68 10.80 -2.53
C GLN A 44 -7.19 9.41 -2.93
N VAL A 45 -6.28 8.49 -3.17
CA VAL A 45 -6.64 7.09 -3.44
C VAL A 45 -7.34 6.53 -2.20
N VAL A 46 -8.57 6.08 -2.37
CA VAL A 46 -9.33 5.43 -1.30
C VAL A 46 -9.48 3.96 -1.66
N ALA A 47 -8.89 3.11 -0.86
CA ALA A 47 -9.02 1.67 -1.04
C ALA A 47 -10.38 1.17 -0.52
N ARG A 48 -10.88 0.11 -1.16
CA ARG A 48 -12.17 -0.52 -0.85
C ARG A 48 -12.00 -1.96 -0.43
N LEU A 49 -12.63 -2.32 0.67
CA LEU A 49 -12.64 -3.68 1.20
C LEU A 49 -13.73 -4.52 0.53
N THR A 50 -13.40 -5.75 0.19
CA THR A 50 -14.35 -6.82 -0.14
C THR A 50 -14.03 -8.03 0.71
N THR A 51 -14.95 -8.47 1.53
CA THR A 51 -14.79 -9.65 2.39
C THR A 51 -15.44 -10.87 1.73
N ARG A 52 -14.81 -12.04 1.88
CA ARG A 52 -15.36 -13.28 1.35
C ARG A 52 -16.60 -13.69 2.14
N ASN A 53 -17.64 -14.17 1.45
CA ASN A 53 -18.92 -14.58 2.05
C ASN A 53 -19.57 -13.49 2.92
N ASN A 54 -19.21 -12.23 2.71
CA ASN A 54 -19.66 -11.08 3.49
C ASN A 54 -19.42 -11.21 5.01
N GLN A 55 -18.42 -12.01 5.40
CA GLN A 55 -18.02 -12.13 6.80
C GLN A 55 -17.14 -10.93 7.20
N PRO A 56 -17.44 -10.28 8.32
CA PRO A 56 -16.65 -9.13 8.75
C PRO A 56 -15.22 -9.54 9.12
N ILE A 57 -14.27 -8.69 8.81
CA ILE A 57 -12.88 -8.78 9.27
C ILE A 57 -12.56 -7.66 10.24
N THR A 58 -11.37 -7.64 10.82
CA THR A 58 -10.95 -6.56 11.72
C THR A 58 -10.04 -5.57 10.99
N VAL A 59 -10.38 -4.28 11.07
CA VAL A 59 -9.57 -3.18 10.57
C VAL A 59 -9.36 -2.16 11.68
N ASN A 60 -8.11 -1.91 12.06
CA ASN A 60 -7.74 -1.05 13.19
C ASN A 60 -8.46 -1.43 14.50
N GLY A 61 -8.65 -2.73 14.75
CA GLY A 61 -9.34 -3.24 15.92
C GLY A 61 -10.88 -3.17 15.86
N LEU A 62 -11.46 -2.68 14.76
CA LEU A 62 -12.90 -2.55 14.56
C LEU A 62 -13.38 -3.53 13.48
N SER A 63 -14.64 -3.99 13.64
CA SER A 63 -15.29 -4.85 12.63
C SER A 63 -15.56 -4.07 11.35
N ALA A 64 -15.13 -4.61 10.21
CA ALA A 64 -15.30 -4.02 8.88
C ALA A 64 -15.91 -5.03 7.90
N ASN A 65 -16.88 -4.58 7.13
CA ASN A 65 -17.61 -5.37 6.13
C ASN A 65 -17.22 -4.96 4.71
N THR A 66 -17.66 -5.73 3.74
CA THR A 66 -17.59 -5.38 2.32
C THR A 66 -18.12 -3.96 2.07
N GLY A 67 -17.36 -3.18 1.30
CA GLY A 67 -17.64 -1.77 1.00
C GLY A 67 -16.96 -0.78 1.93
N ALA A 68 -16.38 -1.23 3.05
CA ALA A 68 -15.62 -0.34 3.93
C ALA A 68 -14.45 0.31 3.22
N SER A 69 -14.19 1.58 3.53
CA SER A 69 -13.00 2.30 3.06
C SER A 69 -11.81 1.96 3.93
N ILE A 70 -10.72 1.58 3.31
CA ILE A 70 -9.45 1.32 3.99
C ILE A 70 -8.56 2.53 3.77
N LEU A 71 -8.08 3.11 4.84
CA LEU A 71 -7.14 4.24 4.80
C LEU A 71 -5.70 3.72 4.83
N THR A 72 -4.78 4.51 4.30
CA THR A 72 -3.34 4.22 4.40
C THR A 72 -2.90 4.13 5.87
N GLY A 73 -2.03 3.18 6.18
CA GLY A 73 -1.60 2.88 7.54
C GLY A 73 -2.55 1.96 8.32
N ALA A 74 -3.61 1.45 7.69
CA ALA A 74 -4.56 0.56 8.36
C ALA A 74 -3.94 -0.79 8.71
N THR A 75 -4.19 -1.25 9.93
CA THR A 75 -3.94 -2.64 10.35
C THR A 75 -5.15 -3.50 9.99
N ILE A 76 -4.93 -4.56 9.22
CA ILE A 76 -5.97 -5.47 8.76
C ILE A 76 -5.68 -6.86 9.33
N GLU A 77 -6.72 -7.50 9.88
CA GLU A 77 -6.62 -8.82 10.50
C GLU A 77 -7.81 -9.69 10.08
N THR A 78 -7.50 -10.90 9.59
CA THR A 78 -8.49 -11.91 9.19
C THR A 78 -8.45 -13.09 10.14
N GLY A 79 -9.61 -13.64 10.48
CA GLY A 79 -9.73 -14.87 11.27
C GLY A 79 -9.49 -16.14 10.45
N ALA A 80 -9.68 -17.31 11.09
CA ALA A 80 -9.38 -18.63 10.51
C ALA A 80 -10.16 -18.92 9.21
N ASP A 81 -11.42 -18.47 9.12
CA ASP A 81 -12.30 -18.73 7.98
C ASP A 81 -12.61 -17.46 7.17
N GLN A 82 -11.86 -16.39 7.43
CA GLN A 82 -12.08 -15.08 6.83
C GLN A 82 -10.96 -14.77 5.84
N SER A 83 -11.34 -14.28 4.69
CA SER A 83 -10.40 -13.69 3.73
C SER A 83 -10.99 -12.43 3.14
N ALA A 84 -10.14 -11.58 2.61
CA ALA A 84 -10.56 -10.30 2.08
C ALA A 84 -9.69 -9.87 0.89
N THR A 85 -10.26 -9.02 0.05
CA THR A 85 -9.55 -8.32 -1.01
C THR A 85 -9.66 -6.81 -0.76
N VAL A 86 -8.55 -6.12 -0.74
CA VAL A 86 -8.50 -4.66 -0.72
C VAL A 86 -8.23 -4.18 -2.14
N ASN A 87 -9.21 -3.49 -2.72
CA ASN A 87 -9.09 -2.87 -4.04
C ASN A 87 -8.44 -1.49 -3.88
N LEU A 88 -7.24 -1.32 -4.42
CA LEU A 88 -6.44 -0.10 -4.38
C LEU A 88 -6.66 0.77 -5.63
N GLY A 89 -7.72 0.51 -6.39
CA GLY A 89 -8.07 1.27 -7.59
C GLY A 89 -7.01 1.18 -8.70
N PRO A 90 -6.38 2.30 -9.06
CA PRO A 90 -5.37 2.32 -10.12
C PRO A 90 -4.09 1.57 -9.73
N LEU A 91 -3.82 1.39 -8.44
CA LEU A 91 -2.59 0.77 -7.94
C LEU A 91 -2.63 -0.76 -8.04
N GLY A 92 -3.81 -1.39 -7.93
CA GLY A 92 -3.94 -2.83 -7.97
C GLY A 92 -4.89 -3.40 -6.92
N THR A 93 -4.61 -4.63 -6.47
CA THR A 93 -5.38 -5.33 -5.44
C THR A 93 -4.46 -6.04 -4.46
N LEU A 94 -4.90 -6.12 -3.21
CA LEU A 94 -4.24 -6.91 -2.17
C LEU A 94 -5.23 -7.96 -1.66
N ASP A 95 -4.96 -9.23 -1.95
CA ASP A 95 -5.72 -10.37 -1.44
C ASP A 95 -5.10 -10.86 -0.13
N ILE A 96 -5.92 -11.01 0.90
CA ILE A 96 -5.53 -11.36 2.26
C ILE A 96 -6.14 -12.70 2.60
N ALA A 97 -5.29 -13.68 2.86
CA ALA A 97 -5.69 -15.05 3.21
C ALA A 97 -6.26 -15.11 4.66
N PRO A 98 -6.88 -16.23 5.05
CA PRO A 98 -7.23 -16.48 6.45
C PRO A 98 -6.02 -16.43 7.39
N ASN A 99 -6.27 -16.15 8.68
CA ASN A 99 -5.24 -16.08 9.73
C ASN A 99 -4.08 -15.15 9.32
N THR A 100 -4.41 -13.95 8.86
CA THR A 100 -3.42 -12.99 8.38
C THR A 100 -3.57 -11.67 9.12
N LYS A 101 -2.43 -11.10 9.52
CA LYS A 101 -2.34 -9.74 10.06
C LYS A 101 -1.28 -8.95 9.32
N LEU A 102 -1.64 -7.78 8.83
CA LEU A 102 -0.75 -6.90 8.11
C LEU A 102 -1.08 -5.43 8.33
N VAL A 103 -0.13 -4.55 8.03
CA VAL A 103 -0.31 -3.10 7.95
C VAL A 103 -0.17 -2.69 6.49
N LEU A 104 -1.18 -2.01 5.96
CA LEU A 104 -1.24 -1.56 4.58
C LEU A 104 -1.01 -0.06 4.48
N THR A 105 0.04 0.34 3.77
CA THR A 105 0.35 1.73 3.44
C THR A 105 0.35 1.92 1.93
N TYR A 106 -0.23 2.99 1.44
CA TYR A 106 -0.23 3.35 0.03
C TYR A 106 -0.37 4.87 -0.12
N ASP A 107 0.06 5.39 -1.27
CA ASP A 107 0.01 6.81 -1.59
C ASP A 107 -0.48 7.07 -3.03
N ASP A 108 -0.64 8.33 -3.37
CA ASP A 108 -1.02 8.83 -4.70
C ASP A 108 0.14 8.80 -5.71
N GLN A 109 1.35 8.57 -5.25
CA GLN A 109 2.57 8.45 -6.07
C GLN A 109 2.75 7.04 -6.66
N GLY A 110 1.88 6.12 -6.29
CA GLY A 110 1.93 4.74 -6.76
C GLY A 110 2.71 3.79 -5.88
N ASN A 111 3.05 4.17 -4.65
CA ASN A 111 3.68 3.25 -3.72
C ASN A 111 2.62 2.47 -2.95
N VAL A 112 2.80 1.15 -2.86
CA VAL A 112 1.98 0.24 -2.06
C VAL A 112 2.90 -0.63 -1.23
N LYS A 113 2.77 -0.59 0.07
CA LYS A 113 3.54 -1.40 1.01
C LYS A 113 2.61 -2.14 1.96
N ALA A 114 2.71 -3.46 1.98
CA ALA A 114 2.08 -4.32 2.98
C ALA A 114 3.15 -4.88 3.91
N VAL A 115 3.08 -4.58 5.20
CA VAL A 115 3.95 -5.17 6.23
C VAL A 115 3.20 -6.32 6.85
N LEU A 116 3.60 -7.54 6.50
CA LEU A 116 2.99 -8.79 6.95
C LEU A 116 3.56 -9.16 8.32
N VAL A 117 2.71 -9.16 9.35
CA VAL A 117 3.08 -9.58 10.70
C VAL A 117 3.04 -11.10 10.78
N TYR A 118 2.00 -11.71 10.22
CA TYR A 118 1.87 -13.15 10.00
C TYR A 118 0.78 -13.44 8.95
N GLY A 119 0.77 -14.65 8.40
CA GLY A 119 -0.22 -15.13 7.44
C GLY A 119 0.27 -15.06 6.00
N CYS A 120 -0.65 -14.94 5.04
CA CYS A 120 -0.36 -14.89 3.62
C CYS A 120 -1.09 -13.74 2.94
N ALA A 121 -0.40 -13.05 2.04
CA ALA A 121 -0.98 -11.99 1.22
C ALA A 121 -0.47 -12.05 -0.22
N VAL A 122 -1.35 -11.70 -1.16
CA VAL A 122 -1.02 -11.58 -2.58
C VAL A 122 -1.27 -10.16 -3.04
N LEU A 123 -0.21 -9.46 -3.40
CA LEU A 123 -0.28 -8.14 -3.99
C LEU A 123 -0.21 -8.24 -5.51
N THR A 124 -1.26 -7.81 -6.18
CA THR A 124 -1.29 -7.65 -7.64
C THR A 124 -1.15 -6.17 -7.96
N ALA A 125 0.07 -5.75 -8.30
CA ALA A 125 0.38 -4.37 -8.65
C ALA A 125 0.20 -4.13 -10.15
N LYS A 126 -0.42 -3.02 -10.51
CA LYS A 126 -0.52 -2.56 -11.90
C LYS A 126 0.76 -1.86 -12.34
N LYS A 127 0.91 -1.62 -13.65
CA LYS A 127 1.99 -0.78 -14.18
C LYS A 127 2.00 0.59 -13.52
N LYS A 128 3.16 1.13 -13.27
CA LYS A 128 3.42 2.38 -12.53
C LYS A 128 3.19 2.29 -11.02
N THR A 129 2.95 1.08 -10.49
CA THR A 129 2.82 0.84 -9.07
C THR A 129 4.07 0.17 -8.52
N ASN A 130 4.68 0.79 -7.52
CA ASN A 130 5.79 0.25 -6.76
C ASN A 130 5.24 -0.56 -5.58
N GLY A 131 4.97 -1.84 -5.82
CA GLY A 131 4.43 -2.74 -4.82
C GLY A 131 5.52 -3.42 -4.00
N GLU A 132 5.36 -3.44 -2.69
CA GLU A 132 6.28 -4.11 -1.75
C GLU A 132 5.48 -4.90 -0.72
N ILE A 133 5.90 -6.13 -0.45
CA ILE A 133 5.52 -6.85 0.77
C ILE A 133 6.77 -7.01 1.63
N ALA A 134 6.68 -6.58 2.88
CA ALA A 134 7.72 -6.68 3.88
C ALA A 134 7.21 -7.50 5.07
N THR A 135 8.13 -7.99 5.90
CA THR A 135 7.88 -8.57 7.22
C THR A 135 8.69 -7.80 8.25
N GLU A 136 8.60 -8.16 9.51
CA GLU A 136 9.46 -7.61 10.56
C GLU A 136 10.96 -7.86 10.29
N GLN A 137 11.29 -8.86 9.46
CA GLN A 137 12.65 -9.22 9.08
C GLN A 137 13.19 -8.37 7.91
N GLY A 138 12.34 -7.58 7.28
CA GLY A 138 12.69 -6.73 6.14
C GLY A 138 11.81 -6.95 4.92
N THR A 139 12.25 -6.44 3.78
CA THR A 139 11.52 -6.59 2.50
C THR A 139 11.55 -8.04 2.05
N ALA A 140 10.37 -8.68 1.94
CA ALA A 140 10.22 -10.00 1.39
C ALA A 140 10.27 -10.00 -0.15
N GLY A 141 9.63 -8.99 -0.79
CA GLY A 141 9.66 -8.85 -2.24
C GLY A 141 9.10 -7.53 -2.72
N LYS A 142 9.39 -7.24 -4.00
CA LYS A 142 8.93 -6.03 -4.72
C LYS A 142 8.42 -6.39 -6.10
N THR A 143 7.47 -5.61 -6.62
CA THR A 143 7.04 -5.69 -8.01
C THR A 143 7.84 -4.71 -8.88
N ASP A 144 7.92 -5.00 -10.17
CA ASP A 144 8.51 -4.08 -11.14
C ASP A 144 7.47 -3.01 -11.54
N PRO A 145 7.68 -1.73 -11.24
CA PRO A 145 6.72 -0.69 -11.63
C PRO A 145 6.58 -0.53 -13.15
N ALA A 146 7.56 -0.94 -13.95
CA ALA A 146 7.46 -0.85 -15.41
C ALA A 146 6.51 -1.91 -15.99
N ALA A 147 6.48 -3.10 -15.41
CA ALA A 147 5.67 -4.22 -15.88
C ALA A 147 4.40 -4.42 -15.06
N GLY A 148 4.39 -3.99 -13.80
CA GLY A 148 3.48 -4.49 -12.78
C GLY A 148 3.90 -5.89 -12.32
N GLY A 149 3.08 -6.55 -11.52
CA GLY A 149 3.41 -7.92 -11.13
C GLY A 149 2.53 -8.46 -10.03
N VAL A 150 2.70 -9.75 -9.76
CA VAL A 150 2.05 -10.44 -8.66
C VAL A 150 3.13 -10.88 -7.67
N LEU A 151 2.93 -10.52 -6.42
CA LEU A 151 3.82 -10.87 -5.32
C LEU A 151 2.99 -11.62 -4.27
N ASN A 152 3.26 -12.91 -4.11
CA ASN A 152 2.63 -13.75 -3.11
C ASN A 152 3.65 -14.02 -2.01
N VAL A 153 3.32 -13.66 -0.79
CA VAL A 153 4.17 -13.84 0.39
C VAL A 153 3.37 -14.52 1.49
N CYS A 154 3.93 -15.59 2.03
CA CYS A 154 3.43 -16.29 3.21
C CYS A 154 4.46 -16.25 4.33
N PHE A 155 4.03 -15.82 5.51
CA PHE A 155 4.82 -15.78 6.73
C PHE A 155 3.98 -16.32 7.90
N PRO A 156 3.84 -17.65 8.01
CA PRO A 156 3.09 -18.26 9.10
C PRO A 156 3.68 -17.91 10.47
N GLN A 157 2.85 -17.90 11.51
CA GLN A 157 3.31 -17.68 12.88
C GLN A 157 4.41 -18.70 13.24
N GLY A 158 5.51 -18.22 13.79
CA GLY A 158 6.66 -19.05 14.18
C GLY A 158 7.58 -19.47 13.03
N ALA A 159 7.32 -19.04 11.79
CA ALA A 159 8.23 -19.29 10.69
C ALA A 159 9.51 -18.44 10.85
N ALA A 160 10.66 -19.05 10.55
CA ALA A 160 11.95 -18.35 10.60
C ALA A 160 12.16 -17.38 9.43
N ALA A 161 11.49 -17.61 8.28
CA ALA A 161 11.57 -16.76 7.09
C ALA A 161 10.27 -16.82 6.27
N PRO A 162 9.92 -15.74 5.54
CA PRO A 162 8.80 -15.75 4.62
C PRO A 162 9.09 -16.61 3.38
N THR A 163 8.06 -17.22 2.81
CA THR A 163 8.10 -17.82 1.48
C THR A 163 7.55 -16.79 0.48
N VAL A 164 8.26 -16.63 -0.64
CA VAL A 164 7.94 -15.63 -1.67
C VAL A 164 7.82 -16.29 -3.03
N ASN A 165 6.70 -16.02 -3.71
CA ASN A 165 6.49 -16.38 -5.10
C ASN A 165 6.18 -15.10 -5.88
N THR A 166 6.95 -14.84 -6.93
CA THR A 166 6.76 -13.68 -7.81
C THR A 166 6.26 -14.14 -9.18
N GLY A 167 5.31 -13.42 -9.74
CA GLY A 167 4.80 -13.63 -11.09
C GLY A 167 4.56 -12.29 -11.80
N VAL A 168 4.57 -12.29 -13.12
CA VAL A 168 4.06 -11.14 -13.87
C VAL A 168 2.55 -11.15 -13.79
N ALA A 169 1.94 -10.00 -13.55
CA ALA A 169 0.49 -9.88 -13.63
C ALA A 169 0.05 -10.27 -15.04
N ALA A 170 -0.75 -11.35 -15.15
CA ALA A 170 -1.30 -11.79 -16.41
C ALA A 170 -2.31 -10.76 -16.95
N GLY A 171 -1.81 -9.71 -17.56
CA GLY A 171 -2.53 -8.70 -18.29
C GLY A 171 -2.06 -8.69 -19.73
N GLY A 172 -2.53 -9.61 -20.55
CA GLY A 172 -2.21 -9.62 -21.97
C GLY A 172 -2.37 -10.99 -22.59
N ALA A 173 -3.43 -11.15 -23.38
CA ALA A 173 -3.66 -12.09 -24.48
C ALA A 173 -2.97 -13.47 -24.38
N ALA A 174 -3.78 -14.49 -24.10
CA ALA A 174 -3.46 -15.86 -24.41
C ALA A 174 -3.20 -16.01 -25.91
N THR A 175 -1.93 -16.15 -26.30
CA THR A 175 -1.56 -16.82 -27.55
C THR A 175 -1.24 -18.26 -27.20
N GLY A 176 -2.01 -19.15 -27.80
CA GLY A 176 -2.09 -20.56 -27.48
C GLY A 176 -0.79 -21.33 -27.62
N GLY A 177 -0.69 -22.37 -26.81
CA GLY A 177 0.30 -23.42 -26.87
C GLY A 177 -0.03 -24.45 -25.79
N GLY A 178 -0.56 -25.60 -26.24
CA GLY A 178 -1.24 -26.59 -25.45
C GLY A 178 -0.45 -27.30 -24.37
N GLY A 179 -1.22 -27.88 -23.46
CA GLY A 179 -0.81 -29.05 -22.66
C GLY A 179 -0.96 -28.92 -21.16
N GLY A 180 -1.95 -29.59 -20.57
CA GLY A 180 -1.92 -30.07 -19.20
C GLY A 180 -2.60 -29.23 -18.16
N GLY A 181 -3.80 -29.71 -17.79
CA GLY A 181 -4.63 -29.16 -16.74
C GLY A 181 -3.99 -29.13 -15.36
N GLY A 182 -4.12 -28.04 -14.70
CA GLY A 182 -3.85 -27.85 -13.29
C GLY A 182 -4.47 -26.54 -12.88
N LEU A 183 -5.38 -26.59 -11.92
CA LEU A 183 -6.25 -25.50 -11.47
C LEU A 183 -5.53 -24.33 -10.82
N PHE A 184 -4.20 -24.38 -10.77
CA PHE A 184 -3.32 -23.27 -10.40
C PHE A 184 -2.05 -23.41 -11.24
N GLY A 185 -1.94 -22.65 -12.32
CA GLY A 185 -0.74 -22.56 -13.14
C GLY A 185 0.41 -21.93 -12.36
N LEU A 186 1.02 -22.68 -11.47
CA LEU A 186 2.28 -22.32 -10.83
C LEU A 186 3.41 -22.75 -11.76
N GLY A 187 3.84 -21.83 -12.64
CA GLY A 187 5.12 -21.95 -13.29
C GLY A 187 6.22 -22.05 -12.24
N THR A 188 7.13 -22.98 -12.46
CA THR A 188 8.32 -23.34 -11.69
C THR A 188 8.76 -22.34 -10.63
N ALA A 189 8.60 -22.74 -9.36
CA ALA A 189 9.05 -22.03 -8.19
C ALA A 189 10.58 -21.87 -8.22
N ALA A 190 11.04 -20.66 -8.49
CA ALA A 190 12.39 -20.28 -8.10
C ALA A 190 12.35 -19.88 -6.63
N THR A 191 12.66 -20.81 -5.75
CA THR A 191 12.82 -20.53 -4.32
C THR A 191 14.15 -19.78 -4.15
N ILE A 192 14.10 -18.46 -4.12
CA ILE A 192 15.27 -17.65 -3.77
C ILE A 192 15.27 -17.49 -2.25
N ALA A 193 16.04 -18.34 -1.56
CA ALA A 193 16.40 -18.12 -0.18
C ALA A 193 17.47 -17.02 -0.15
N ILE A 194 17.10 -15.81 0.21
CA ILE A 194 18.04 -14.71 0.47
C ILE A 194 18.52 -14.87 1.91
N PHE A 195 19.56 -15.69 2.12
CA PHE A 195 20.36 -15.61 3.33
C PHE A 195 21.46 -14.57 3.11
N GLY A 196 21.35 -13.44 3.76
CA GLY A 196 22.49 -12.55 4.00
C GLY A 196 23.43 -13.24 5.01
N GLY A 197 24.52 -13.82 4.51
CA GLY A 197 25.55 -14.42 5.36
C GLY A 197 26.76 -14.79 4.50
N ILE A 198 27.89 -14.16 4.76
CA ILE A 198 29.19 -14.40 4.17
C ILE A 198 29.60 -15.84 4.48
N GLY A 199 29.81 -16.69 3.47
CA GLY A 199 30.34 -18.02 3.65
C GLY A 199 30.43 -18.77 2.33
N ALA A 200 31.62 -18.83 1.75
CA ALA A 200 31.96 -19.66 0.61
C ALA A 200 31.79 -21.15 1.00
N ALA A 201 30.94 -21.89 0.29
CA ALA A 201 30.91 -23.33 0.35
C ALA A 201 30.69 -23.91 -1.04
N ALA A 202 31.59 -24.78 -1.40
CA ALA A 202 31.75 -25.45 -2.68
C ALA A 202 30.49 -26.19 -3.13
N LEU A 203 30.14 -26.00 -4.41
CA LEU A 203 29.17 -26.82 -5.13
C LEU A 203 29.83 -28.17 -5.46
N THR A 204 29.43 -29.24 -4.77
CA THR A 204 29.68 -30.59 -5.23
C THR A 204 28.48 -31.03 -6.09
N PRO A 205 28.70 -31.43 -7.36
CA PRO A 205 27.63 -32.00 -8.16
C PRO A 205 27.36 -33.43 -7.69
N LEU A 206 26.14 -33.69 -7.23
CA LEU A 206 25.62 -35.03 -6.99
C LEU A 206 25.37 -35.68 -8.36
N PHE A 207 26.26 -36.56 -8.78
CA PHE A 207 26.03 -37.45 -9.88
C PHE A 207 24.92 -38.43 -9.50
N PHE A 208 23.84 -38.45 -10.27
CA PHE A 208 22.86 -39.53 -10.27
C PHE A 208 23.55 -40.75 -10.85
N GLN A 209 23.70 -41.78 -10.03
CA GLN A 209 24.19 -43.07 -10.43
C GLN A 209 23.01 -43.87 -10.95
N ASP A 210 22.94 -44.05 -12.26
CA ASP A 210 22.03 -44.97 -12.90
C ASP A 210 22.33 -46.41 -12.43
N ASN A 211 21.33 -47.02 -11.85
CA ASN A 211 21.40 -48.43 -11.42
C ASN A 211 20.89 -49.32 -12.57
N PRO A 212 21.75 -50.12 -13.24
CA PRO A 212 21.28 -50.99 -14.29
C PRO A 212 20.51 -52.16 -13.69
N SER A 213 19.25 -52.31 -14.11
CA SER A 213 18.38 -53.43 -13.85
C SER A 213 18.99 -54.73 -14.44
N GLY A 214 19.44 -55.61 -13.57
CA GLY A 214 19.86 -56.95 -13.95
C GLY A 214 18.63 -57.82 -14.23
N SER A 215 18.45 -58.20 -15.47
CA SER A 215 17.61 -59.33 -15.86
C SER A 215 18.30 -60.64 -15.55
N ASN A 216 17.64 -61.56 -14.90
CA ASN A 216 18.11 -62.94 -14.69
C ASN A 216 17.06 -63.94 -15.22
N PRO A 217 17.50 -65.01 -15.80
CA PRO A 217 16.74 -65.97 -16.61
C PRO A 217 15.71 -66.78 -15.84
#